data_b1c1676dd91ed8e3c59aad81988c45f7
#
_entry.id   b1c1676dd91ed8e3c59aad81988c45f7
#
_cell.length_a   1.000
_cell.length_b   1.000
_cell.length_c   1.000
_cell.angle_alpha   90.00
_cell.angle_beta   90.00
_cell.angle_gamma   90.00
#
_symmetry.space_group_name_H-M   'P 1'
#
loop_
_entity.id
_entity.type
_entity.pdbx_description
1 polymer ?
#
loop_
_entity_poly.entity_id
_entity_poly.type
_entity_poly.pdbx_seq_one_letter_code
_entity_poly.pdbx_strand_id
1 'polypeptide(L)'
;DIRNAVEAAHKARGWADRTPHHRAQILYYIAENLAARADEFAGRLRAMTGASKKAADREVEAGIRRLFTYAAWADKFGGSVQETTLHGFVVAYHDDLGVIGIACPDEAPLLAFVSLVAPAIARGNTVVVIPSEPHPLAATDLYQVFDTSDLPGGVVNIVTGARDHLTRTLVEHDDVDAMWYFGDATGSREVEARSTGNMKRTWVSYGQARDWFDPAQGEGEVFLRQAVQVKNVWIPSGV
;
A
#
# COMPACT_ATOMS: atom_id res chain seq x y z
N ASP A 1 -18.76 -8.01 -2.36
CA ASP A 1 -17.37 -8.30 -1.93
C ASP A 1 -16.61 -7.03 -1.53
N ILE A 2 -16.60 -5.94 -2.32
CA ILE A 2 -15.94 -4.66 -1.93
C ILE A 2 -16.48 -4.14 -0.60
N ARG A 3 -17.79 -4.07 -0.39
CA ARG A 3 -18.38 -3.60 0.88
C ARG A 3 -17.86 -4.39 2.08
N ASN A 4 -17.83 -5.72 2.00
CA ASN A 4 -17.33 -6.55 3.09
C ASN A 4 -15.83 -6.33 3.34
N ALA A 5 -15.05 -6.13 2.27
CA ALA A 5 -13.62 -5.83 2.37
C ALA A 5 -13.37 -4.47 3.03
N VAL A 6 -14.14 -3.43 2.67
CA VAL A 6 -14.05 -2.11 3.30
C VAL A 6 -14.48 -2.17 4.77
N GLU A 7 -15.56 -2.90 5.08
CA GLU A 7 -15.99 -3.10 6.47
C GLU A 7 -14.93 -3.82 7.31
N ALA A 8 -14.26 -4.84 6.74
CA ALA A 8 -13.17 -5.53 7.41
C ALA A 8 -11.96 -4.61 7.62
N ALA A 9 -11.59 -3.83 6.59
CA ALA A 9 -10.54 -2.82 6.69
C ALA A 9 -10.85 -1.78 7.77
N HIS A 10 -12.07 -1.29 7.83
CA HIS A 10 -12.50 -0.31 8.83
C HIS A 10 -12.46 -0.88 10.26
N LYS A 11 -12.88 -2.13 10.46
CA LYS A 11 -12.78 -2.82 11.76
C LYS A 11 -11.34 -3.03 12.21
N ALA A 12 -10.41 -3.17 11.27
CA ALA A 12 -8.99 -3.37 11.54
C ALA A 12 -8.20 -2.06 11.78
N ARG A 13 -8.84 -0.89 11.81
CA ARG A 13 -8.18 0.41 11.98
C ARG A 13 -7.37 0.56 13.27
N GLY A 14 -7.59 -0.27 14.29
CA GLY A 14 -6.69 -0.40 15.45
C GLY A 14 -5.25 -0.77 15.08
N TRP A 15 -4.97 -1.10 13.81
CA TRP A 15 -3.61 -1.23 13.27
C TRP A 15 -2.81 0.07 13.36
N ALA A 16 -3.45 1.22 13.17
CA ALA A 16 -2.84 2.54 13.31
C ALA A 16 -2.32 2.80 14.73
N ASP A 17 -3.00 2.27 15.76
CA ASP A 17 -2.63 2.42 17.17
C ASP A 17 -1.41 1.58 17.58
N ARG A 18 -1.00 0.62 16.73
CA ARG A 18 0.23 -0.15 16.96
C ARG A 18 1.45 0.76 16.78
N THR A 19 2.45 0.58 17.63
CA THR A 19 3.68 1.36 17.51
C THR A 19 4.33 1.15 16.13
N PRO A 20 5.00 2.15 15.56
CA PRO A 20 5.75 1.99 14.31
C PRO A 20 6.74 0.82 14.36
N HIS A 21 7.38 0.60 15.51
CA HIS A 21 8.27 -0.54 15.73
C HIS A 21 7.54 -1.89 15.61
N HIS A 22 6.36 -2.03 16.19
CA HIS A 22 5.57 -3.26 16.05
C HIS A 22 5.17 -3.51 14.58
N ARG A 23 4.74 -2.45 13.85
CA ARG A 23 4.44 -2.58 12.42
C ARG A 23 5.68 -2.99 11.61
N ALA A 24 6.87 -2.46 11.98
CA ALA A 24 8.13 -2.87 11.40
C ALA A 24 8.40 -4.37 11.60
N GLN A 25 8.21 -4.89 12.83
CA GLN A 25 8.41 -6.32 13.13
C GLN A 25 7.52 -7.21 12.27
N ILE A 26 6.23 -6.88 12.14
CA ILE A 26 5.30 -7.65 11.29
C ILE A 26 5.77 -7.63 9.82
N LEU A 27 6.18 -6.47 9.30
CA LEU A 27 6.72 -6.38 7.93
C LEU A 27 8.00 -7.20 7.74
N TYR A 28 8.88 -7.26 8.74
CA TYR A 28 10.06 -8.15 8.71
C TYR A 28 9.65 -9.61 8.66
N TYR A 29 8.66 -10.04 9.45
CA TYR A 29 8.16 -11.41 9.42
C TYR A 29 7.52 -11.75 8.05
N ILE A 30 6.78 -10.81 7.45
CA ILE A 30 6.25 -10.97 6.09
C ILE A 30 7.40 -11.17 5.08
N ALA A 31 8.47 -10.38 5.18
CA ALA A 31 9.63 -10.49 4.30
C ALA A 31 10.35 -11.84 4.46
N GLU A 32 10.57 -12.29 5.70
CA GLU A 32 11.23 -13.55 6.02
C GLU A 32 10.37 -14.76 5.59
N ASN A 33 9.07 -14.74 5.84
CA ASN A 33 8.16 -15.80 5.43
C ASN A 33 7.98 -15.86 3.91
N LEU A 34 7.97 -14.72 3.22
CA LEU A 34 8.01 -14.70 1.77
C LEU A 34 9.35 -15.26 1.23
N ALA A 35 10.47 -14.92 1.87
CA ALA A 35 11.79 -15.45 1.50
C ALA A 35 11.86 -16.97 1.67
N ALA A 36 11.29 -17.51 2.74
CA ALA A 36 11.22 -18.96 2.98
C ALA A 36 10.38 -19.69 1.91
N ARG A 37 9.48 -19.00 1.22
CA ARG A 37 8.61 -19.53 0.16
C ARG A 37 8.96 -18.99 -1.23
N ALA A 38 10.16 -18.44 -1.44
CA ALA A 38 10.55 -17.78 -2.67
C ALA A 38 10.38 -18.65 -3.92
N ASP A 39 10.78 -19.93 -3.86
CA ASP A 39 10.66 -20.87 -4.98
C ASP A 39 9.17 -21.13 -5.36
N GLU A 40 8.29 -21.18 -4.37
CA GLU A 40 6.84 -21.35 -4.60
C GLU A 40 6.26 -20.14 -5.35
N PHE A 41 6.56 -18.92 -4.88
CA PHE A 41 6.08 -17.69 -5.53
C PHE A 41 6.70 -17.50 -6.92
N ALA A 42 7.97 -17.83 -7.12
CA ALA A 42 8.59 -17.83 -8.44
C ALA A 42 7.93 -18.86 -9.39
N GLY A 43 7.60 -20.03 -8.88
CA GLY A 43 6.82 -21.03 -9.61
C GLY A 43 5.44 -20.52 -10.00
N ARG A 44 4.74 -19.85 -9.08
CA ARG A 44 3.42 -19.24 -9.32
C ARG A 44 3.51 -18.13 -10.40
N LEU A 45 4.46 -17.23 -10.30
CA LEU A 45 4.69 -16.18 -11.29
C LEU A 45 4.94 -16.75 -12.68
N ARG A 46 5.78 -17.78 -12.80
CA ARG A 46 6.04 -18.44 -14.08
C ARG A 46 4.77 -19.05 -14.68
N ALA A 47 3.98 -19.72 -13.85
CA ALA A 47 2.75 -20.37 -14.30
C ALA A 47 1.72 -19.33 -14.80
N MET A 48 1.63 -18.15 -14.16
CA MET A 48 0.67 -17.11 -14.54
C MET A 48 1.14 -16.28 -15.74
N THR A 49 2.42 -15.88 -15.75
CA THR A 49 2.92 -14.86 -16.70
C THR A 49 3.69 -15.44 -17.88
N GLY A 50 4.09 -16.71 -17.81
CA GLY A 50 5.01 -17.32 -18.77
C GLY A 50 6.46 -16.83 -18.63
N ALA A 51 6.81 -16.13 -17.56
CA ALA A 51 8.15 -15.58 -17.32
C ALA A 51 9.20 -16.69 -17.22
N SER A 52 10.44 -16.36 -17.60
CA SER A 52 11.58 -17.26 -17.36
C SER A 52 11.83 -17.43 -15.86
N LYS A 53 12.49 -18.54 -15.46
CA LYS A 53 12.88 -18.76 -14.06
C LYS A 53 13.64 -17.54 -13.50
N LYS A 54 14.63 -17.06 -14.23
CA LYS A 54 15.45 -15.91 -13.83
C LYS A 54 14.61 -14.63 -13.61
N ALA A 55 13.62 -14.39 -14.46
CA ALA A 55 12.76 -13.22 -14.33
C ALA A 55 11.83 -13.34 -13.12
N ALA A 56 11.24 -14.50 -12.89
CA ALA A 56 10.38 -14.75 -11.73
C ALA A 56 11.17 -14.69 -10.41
N ASP A 57 12.34 -15.33 -10.35
CA ASP A 57 13.21 -15.27 -9.16
C ASP A 57 13.59 -13.81 -8.85
N ARG A 58 13.93 -13.01 -9.88
CA ARG A 58 14.25 -11.58 -9.73
C ARG A 58 13.07 -10.79 -9.15
N GLU A 59 11.85 -11.08 -9.59
CA GLU A 59 10.66 -10.37 -9.11
C GLU A 59 10.38 -10.69 -7.63
N VAL A 60 10.44 -11.96 -7.25
CA VAL A 60 10.28 -12.38 -5.86
C VAL A 60 11.35 -11.75 -4.97
N GLU A 61 12.62 -11.81 -5.38
CA GLU A 61 13.74 -11.21 -4.65
C GLU A 61 13.56 -9.69 -4.47
N ALA A 62 13.11 -9.00 -5.51
CA ALA A 62 12.81 -7.57 -5.44
C ALA A 62 11.65 -7.27 -4.48
N GLY A 63 10.60 -8.11 -4.47
CA GLY A 63 9.48 -8.01 -3.53
C GLY A 63 9.93 -8.19 -2.07
N ILE A 64 10.78 -9.18 -1.80
CA ILE A 64 11.34 -9.43 -0.46
C ILE A 64 12.16 -8.21 -0.01
N ARG A 65 13.07 -7.71 -0.84
CA ARG A 65 13.85 -6.51 -0.51
C ARG A 65 12.95 -5.30 -0.24
N ARG A 66 11.88 -5.13 -1.01
CA ARG A 66 10.92 -4.04 -0.84
C ARG A 66 10.22 -4.10 0.51
N LEU A 67 9.84 -5.30 0.96
CA LEU A 67 9.28 -5.50 2.30
C LEU A 67 10.28 -5.11 3.39
N PHE A 68 11.55 -5.55 3.29
CA PHE A 68 12.62 -5.15 4.22
C PHE A 68 12.82 -3.63 4.23
N THR A 69 12.81 -2.98 3.08
CA THR A 69 12.95 -1.53 2.99
C THR A 69 11.83 -0.82 3.76
N TYR A 70 10.56 -1.16 3.50
CA TYR A 70 9.46 -0.47 4.18
C TYR A 70 9.31 -0.88 5.66
N ALA A 71 9.73 -2.08 6.04
CA ALA A 71 9.88 -2.44 7.44
C ALA A 71 10.89 -1.53 8.15
N ALA A 72 12.06 -1.31 7.53
CA ALA A 72 13.08 -0.41 8.06
C ALA A 72 12.63 1.06 8.11
N TRP A 73 11.75 1.50 7.23
CA TRP A 73 11.21 2.86 7.19
C TRP A 73 10.01 3.09 8.11
N ALA A 74 9.35 2.05 8.61
CA ALA A 74 8.11 2.18 9.37
C ALA A 74 8.26 3.08 10.61
N ASP A 75 9.40 3.03 11.29
CA ASP A 75 9.71 3.82 12.49
C ASP A 75 10.62 5.03 12.21
N LYS A 76 11.08 5.23 10.97
CA LYS A 76 12.02 6.30 10.60
C LYS A 76 11.39 7.45 9.83
N PHE A 77 10.24 7.22 9.21
CA PHE A 77 9.50 8.27 8.49
C PHE A 77 8.68 9.09 9.49
N GLY A 78 9.36 9.94 10.25
CA GLY A 78 8.77 10.80 11.26
C GLY A 78 8.24 12.12 10.70
N GLY A 79 7.75 12.97 11.59
CA GLY A 79 7.41 14.35 11.30
C GLY A 79 8.63 15.27 11.38
N SER A 80 8.37 16.57 11.33
CA SER A 80 9.40 17.63 11.43
C SER A 80 8.94 18.78 12.30
N VAL A 81 9.90 19.49 12.87
CA VAL A 81 9.63 20.78 13.52
C VAL A 81 9.72 21.87 12.46
N GLN A 82 8.74 22.76 12.42
CA GLN A 82 8.65 23.85 11.46
C GLN A 82 8.99 25.18 12.11
N GLU A 83 9.77 25.99 11.42
CA GLU A 83 9.91 27.40 11.78
C GLU A 83 8.64 28.16 11.40
N THR A 84 8.21 29.04 12.30
CA THR A 84 7.03 29.87 12.08
C THR A 84 7.29 31.29 12.57
N THR A 85 6.49 32.24 12.10
CA THR A 85 6.50 33.62 12.55
C THR A 85 5.86 33.83 13.94
N LEU A 86 5.21 32.78 14.47
CA LEU A 86 4.59 32.81 15.79
C LEU A 86 5.55 32.26 16.84
N HIS A 87 5.46 32.80 18.05
CA HIS A 87 6.20 32.28 19.19
C HIS A 87 5.64 30.91 19.59
N GLY A 88 6.45 29.86 19.49
CA GLY A 88 6.06 28.51 19.82
C GLY A 88 6.72 27.46 18.94
N PHE A 89 6.31 26.23 19.13
CA PHE A 89 6.73 25.11 18.29
C PHE A 89 5.58 24.68 17.40
N VAL A 90 5.88 24.43 16.13
CA VAL A 90 4.96 23.76 15.20
C VAL A 90 5.58 22.44 14.79
N VAL A 91 4.87 21.37 15.08
CA VAL A 91 5.27 20.01 14.70
C VAL A 91 4.38 19.55 13.55
N ALA A 92 4.98 19.26 12.42
CA ALA A 92 4.32 18.56 11.32
C ALA A 92 4.34 17.05 11.61
N TYR A 93 3.21 16.49 11.98
CA TYR A 93 3.06 15.08 12.32
C TYR A 93 2.49 14.28 11.14
N HIS A 94 3.07 13.13 10.88
CA HIS A 94 2.58 12.21 9.84
C HIS A 94 1.57 11.23 10.43
N ASP A 95 0.30 11.44 10.13
CA ASP A 95 -0.81 10.60 10.54
C ASP A 95 -1.23 9.65 9.40
N ASP A 96 -1.85 8.51 9.73
CA ASP A 96 -2.42 7.63 8.71
C ASP A 96 -3.59 8.30 7.98
N LEU A 97 -3.93 7.81 6.81
CA LEU A 97 -5.11 8.24 6.06
C LEU A 97 -6.36 7.49 6.54
N GLY A 98 -6.22 6.20 6.79
CA GLY A 98 -7.30 5.31 7.14
C GLY A 98 -7.40 4.10 6.24
N VAL A 99 -8.48 3.96 5.47
CA VAL A 99 -8.66 2.89 4.50
C VAL A 99 -8.21 3.37 3.11
N ILE A 100 -7.22 2.70 2.54
CA ILE A 100 -6.73 3.01 1.19
C ILE A 100 -7.22 1.94 0.21
N GLY A 101 -7.98 2.35 -0.81
CA GLY A 101 -8.25 1.53 -1.98
C GLY A 101 -7.06 1.53 -2.93
N ILE A 102 -6.64 0.36 -3.40
CA ILE A 102 -5.50 0.23 -4.32
C ILE A 102 -5.91 -0.62 -5.52
N ALA A 103 -5.80 -0.07 -6.72
CA ALA A 103 -5.89 -0.83 -7.97
C ALA A 103 -4.49 -0.97 -8.57
N CYS A 104 -3.96 -2.20 -8.52
CA CYS A 104 -2.61 -2.50 -8.97
C CYS A 104 -2.50 -2.53 -10.50
N PRO A 105 -1.31 -2.25 -11.06
CA PRO A 105 -1.02 -2.47 -12.47
C PRO A 105 -0.89 -3.95 -12.78
N ASP A 106 -0.79 -4.29 -14.07
CA ASP A 106 -0.65 -5.67 -14.52
C ASP A 106 0.82 -6.10 -14.64
N GLU A 107 1.75 -5.14 -14.73
CA GLU A 107 3.19 -5.39 -14.79
C GLU A 107 3.75 -5.73 -13.41
N ALA A 108 4.67 -6.71 -13.37
CA ALA A 108 5.34 -7.17 -12.16
C ALA A 108 4.33 -7.42 -11.00
N PRO A 109 3.38 -8.36 -11.17
CA PRO A 109 2.17 -8.45 -10.35
C PRO A 109 2.43 -8.67 -8.85
N LEU A 110 3.50 -9.35 -8.47
CA LEU A 110 3.92 -9.49 -7.08
C LEU A 110 4.65 -8.24 -6.59
N LEU A 111 5.62 -7.76 -7.36
CA LEU A 111 6.47 -6.64 -6.95
C LEU A 111 5.67 -5.33 -6.86
N ALA A 112 4.79 -5.05 -7.83
CA ALA A 112 3.93 -3.87 -7.80
C ALA A 112 2.95 -3.93 -6.62
N PHE A 113 2.34 -5.08 -6.37
CA PHE A 113 1.47 -5.29 -5.20
C PHE A 113 2.21 -4.97 -3.90
N VAL A 114 3.37 -5.58 -3.68
CA VAL A 114 4.18 -5.35 -2.47
C VAL A 114 4.61 -3.89 -2.37
N SER A 115 5.00 -3.26 -3.49
CA SER A 115 5.44 -1.86 -3.51
C SER A 115 4.36 -0.87 -3.10
N LEU A 116 3.09 -1.20 -3.34
CA LEU A 116 1.95 -0.36 -2.99
C LEU A 116 1.41 -0.68 -1.58
N VAL A 117 1.35 -1.95 -1.21
CA VAL A 117 0.77 -2.39 0.07
C VAL A 117 1.71 -2.14 1.24
N ALA A 118 3.00 -2.48 1.11
CA ALA A 118 3.94 -2.40 2.23
C ALA A 118 4.09 -0.99 2.82
N PRO A 119 4.26 0.09 2.03
CA PRO A 119 4.33 1.45 2.59
C PRO A 119 3.00 1.89 3.21
N ALA A 120 1.85 1.49 2.65
CA ALA A 120 0.54 1.82 3.19
C ALA A 120 0.36 1.24 4.61
N ILE A 121 0.60 -0.06 4.78
CA ILE A 121 0.46 -0.71 6.09
C ILE A 121 1.59 -0.33 7.07
N ALA A 122 2.80 -0.04 6.59
CA ALA A 122 3.88 0.50 7.43
C ALA A 122 3.48 1.80 8.13
N ARG A 123 2.66 2.62 7.48
CA ARG A 123 2.17 3.89 8.02
C ARG A 123 0.88 3.79 8.85
N GLY A 124 0.37 2.58 9.07
CA GLY A 124 -0.80 2.35 9.92
C GLY A 124 -2.13 2.30 9.17
N ASN A 125 -2.12 2.44 7.83
CA ASN A 125 -3.34 2.29 7.06
C ASN A 125 -3.78 0.83 6.95
N THR A 126 -5.05 0.62 6.70
CA THR A 126 -5.60 -0.62 6.19
C THR A 126 -5.89 -0.49 4.71
N VAL A 127 -5.86 -1.58 3.98
CA VAL A 127 -5.98 -1.52 2.51
C VAL A 127 -7.02 -2.47 1.97
N VAL A 128 -7.73 -2.02 0.92
CA VAL A 128 -8.54 -2.88 0.05
C VAL A 128 -7.89 -2.87 -1.33
N VAL A 129 -7.36 -4.01 -1.76
CA VAL A 129 -6.48 -4.09 -2.93
C VAL A 129 -7.13 -4.93 -4.02
N ILE A 130 -7.18 -4.35 -5.20
CA ILE A 130 -7.50 -5.03 -6.45
C ILE A 130 -6.16 -5.36 -7.11
N PRO A 131 -5.69 -6.62 -7.09
CA PRO A 131 -4.42 -6.99 -7.68
C PRO A 131 -4.49 -6.93 -9.21
N SER A 132 -3.39 -7.27 -9.88
CA SER A 132 -3.37 -7.45 -11.34
C SER A 132 -4.53 -8.34 -11.79
N GLU A 133 -5.34 -7.86 -12.72
CA GLU A 133 -6.51 -8.59 -13.22
C GLU A 133 -6.13 -9.91 -13.92
N PRO A 134 -5.13 -9.93 -14.86
CA PRO A 134 -4.71 -11.17 -15.51
C PRO A 134 -3.85 -12.07 -14.60
N HIS A 135 -3.23 -11.54 -13.52
CA HIS A 135 -2.24 -12.26 -12.72
C HIS A 135 -2.51 -12.16 -11.21
N PRO A 136 -3.70 -12.49 -10.69
CA PRO A 136 -4.08 -12.22 -9.31
C PRO A 136 -3.50 -13.19 -8.27
N LEU A 137 -3.08 -14.41 -8.69
CA LEU A 137 -2.80 -15.48 -7.73
C LEU A 137 -1.57 -15.22 -6.85
N ALA A 138 -0.54 -14.52 -7.35
CA ALA A 138 0.61 -14.17 -6.51
C ALA A 138 0.20 -13.27 -5.32
N ALA A 139 -0.77 -12.38 -5.54
CA ALA A 139 -1.31 -11.55 -4.47
C ALA A 139 -2.17 -12.36 -3.49
N THR A 140 -3.04 -13.25 -3.99
CA THR A 140 -3.90 -14.08 -3.11
C THR A 140 -3.11 -15.10 -2.30
N ASP A 141 -2.02 -15.65 -2.84
CA ASP A 141 -1.14 -16.56 -2.12
C ASP A 141 -0.43 -15.87 -0.94
N LEU A 142 -0.27 -14.53 -0.98
CA LEU A 142 0.28 -13.75 0.15
C LEU A 142 -0.58 -13.81 1.41
N TYR A 143 -1.87 -14.18 1.33
CA TYR A 143 -2.68 -14.35 2.55
C TYR A 143 -2.06 -15.35 3.54
N GLN A 144 -1.48 -16.44 3.04
CA GLN A 144 -0.79 -17.41 3.91
C GLN A 144 0.48 -16.82 4.53
N VAL A 145 1.18 -15.95 3.80
CA VAL A 145 2.35 -15.23 4.32
C VAL A 145 1.91 -14.22 5.38
N PHE A 146 0.84 -13.48 5.15
CA PHE A 146 0.30 -12.53 6.12
C PHE A 146 -0.16 -13.21 7.42
N ASP A 147 -0.91 -14.31 7.29
CA ASP A 147 -1.41 -15.09 8.43
C ASP A 147 -0.28 -15.64 9.28
N THR A 148 0.75 -16.24 8.65
CA THR A 148 1.92 -16.77 9.34
C THR A 148 2.88 -15.69 9.88
N SER A 149 2.64 -14.43 9.56
CA SER A 149 3.45 -13.27 10.00
C SER A 149 2.72 -12.43 11.06
N ASP A 150 1.65 -12.93 11.64
CA ASP A 150 0.85 -12.25 12.66
C ASP A 150 0.25 -10.90 12.19
N LEU A 151 0.08 -10.69 10.87
CA LEU A 151 -0.62 -9.53 10.38
C LEU A 151 -2.11 -9.63 10.73
N PRO A 152 -2.70 -8.68 11.46
CA PRO A 152 -4.09 -8.78 11.86
C PRO A 152 -5.04 -8.88 10.65
N GLY A 153 -6.03 -9.76 10.74
CA GLY A 153 -7.07 -9.88 9.72
C GLY A 153 -7.77 -8.55 9.46
N GLY A 154 -8.00 -8.22 8.19
CA GLY A 154 -8.59 -6.95 7.77
C GLY A 154 -7.59 -5.82 7.51
N VAL A 155 -6.32 -5.93 7.90
CA VAL A 155 -5.30 -4.92 7.54
C VAL A 155 -5.05 -4.92 6.03
N VAL A 156 -4.99 -6.09 5.41
CA VAL A 156 -4.91 -6.25 3.95
C VAL A 156 -6.09 -7.08 3.47
N ASN A 157 -6.90 -6.52 2.59
CA ASN A 157 -8.07 -7.16 1.99
C ASN A 157 -7.89 -7.20 0.48
N ILE A 158 -7.84 -8.39 -0.10
CA ILE A 158 -7.62 -8.59 -1.54
C ILE A 158 -8.94 -8.98 -2.20
N VAL A 159 -9.36 -8.23 -3.22
CA VAL A 159 -10.58 -8.50 -3.99
C VAL A 159 -10.19 -8.66 -5.45
N THR A 160 -10.41 -9.88 -5.98
CA THR A 160 -10.11 -10.21 -7.37
C THR A 160 -11.35 -10.07 -8.26
N GLY A 161 -11.16 -9.68 -9.51
CA GLY A 161 -12.23 -9.51 -10.51
C GLY A 161 -11.90 -8.40 -11.51
N ALA A 162 -12.89 -8.00 -12.30
CA ALA A 162 -12.75 -6.95 -13.30
C ALA A 162 -12.36 -5.62 -12.63
N ARG A 163 -11.14 -5.16 -12.87
CA ARG A 163 -10.51 -3.99 -12.21
C ARG A 163 -11.39 -2.75 -12.29
N ASP A 164 -11.87 -2.40 -13.45
CA ASP A 164 -12.65 -1.16 -13.64
C ASP A 164 -13.96 -1.16 -12.85
N HIS A 165 -14.66 -2.30 -12.82
CA HIS A 165 -15.89 -2.44 -12.06
C HIS A 165 -15.63 -2.34 -10.54
N LEU A 166 -14.62 -3.05 -10.05
CA LEU A 166 -14.27 -3.04 -8.63
C LEU A 166 -13.74 -1.67 -8.19
N THR A 167 -12.89 -1.04 -9.03
CA THR A 167 -12.37 0.31 -8.80
C THR A 167 -13.50 1.33 -8.67
N ARG A 168 -14.50 1.29 -9.55
CA ARG A 168 -15.65 2.19 -9.50
C ARG A 168 -16.40 2.07 -8.18
N THR A 169 -16.66 0.85 -7.73
CA THR A 169 -17.34 0.61 -6.45
C THR A 169 -16.50 1.10 -5.27
N LEU A 170 -15.18 0.87 -5.32
CA LEU A 170 -14.26 1.23 -4.24
C LEU A 170 -14.07 2.74 -4.12
N VAL A 171 -13.95 3.45 -5.24
CA VAL A 171 -13.77 4.90 -5.24
C VAL A 171 -15.02 5.68 -4.81
N GLU A 172 -16.20 5.12 -5.02
CA GLU A 172 -17.48 5.73 -4.58
C GLU A 172 -17.83 5.40 -3.12
N HIS A 173 -17.07 4.51 -2.46
CA HIS A 173 -17.39 4.11 -1.09
C HIS A 173 -16.97 5.18 -0.07
N ASP A 174 -17.89 5.64 0.77
CA ASP A 174 -17.64 6.74 1.72
C ASP A 174 -16.59 6.40 2.78
N ASP A 175 -16.50 5.14 3.21
CA ASP A 175 -15.51 4.66 4.19
C ASP A 175 -14.14 4.33 3.58
N VAL A 176 -13.84 4.81 2.39
CA VAL A 176 -12.51 4.77 1.76
C VAL A 176 -11.93 6.17 1.78
N ASP A 177 -10.77 6.35 2.42
CA ASP A 177 -10.14 7.65 2.67
C ASP A 177 -9.18 8.07 1.56
N ALA A 178 -8.64 7.10 0.81
CA ALA A 178 -7.78 7.36 -0.33
C ALA A 178 -7.93 6.29 -1.42
N MET A 179 -7.63 6.66 -2.67
CA MET A 179 -7.64 5.74 -3.80
C MET A 179 -6.36 5.88 -4.63
N TRP A 180 -5.62 4.78 -4.75
CA TRP A 180 -4.44 4.65 -5.60
C TRP A 180 -4.78 3.81 -6.82
N TYR A 181 -4.58 4.38 -8.00
CA TYR A 181 -4.92 3.71 -9.26
C TYR A 181 -3.75 3.70 -10.23
N PHE A 182 -3.28 2.52 -10.56
CA PHE A 182 -2.16 2.30 -11.48
C PHE A 182 -2.63 1.60 -12.75
N GLY A 183 -3.48 2.26 -13.49
CA GLY A 183 -4.04 1.82 -14.76
C GLY A 183 -3.95 2.91 -15.82
N ASP A 184 -4.83 2.88 -16.79
CA ASP A 184 -4.83 3.78 -17.92
C ASP A 184 -5.30 5.22 -17.57
N ALA A 185 -5.18 6.12 -18.56
CA ALA A 185 -5.56 7.51 -18.38
C ALA A 185 -7.09 7.71 -18.26
N THR A 186 -7.89 6.79 -18.77
CA THR A 186 -9.36 6.87 -18.67
C THR A 186 -9.81 6.52 -17.27
N GLY A 187 -9.33 5.40 -16.73
CA GLY A 187 -9.60 4.99 -15.35
C GLY A 187 -9.07 6.01 -14.34
N SER A 188 -7.90 6.62 -14.59
CA SER A 188 -7.37 7.71 -13.75
C SER A 188 -8.33 8.89 -13.65
N ARG A 189 -8.87 9.37 -14.77
CA ARG A 189 -9.87 10.44 -14.79
C ARG A 189 -11.17 10.04 -14.08
N GLU A 190 -11.61 8.79 -14.27
CA GLU A 190 -12.81 8.30 -13.58
C GLU A 190 -12.61 8.25 -12.05
N VAL A 191 -11.45 7.80 -11.59
CA VAL A 191 -11.11 7.78 -10.16
C VAL A 191 -11.16 9.19 -9.58
N GLU A 192 -10.52 10.16 -10.20
CA GLU A 192 -10.53 11.54 -9.72
C GLU A 192 -11.94 12.14 -9.72
N ALA A 193 -12.71 11.94 -10.79
CA ALA A 193 -14.07 12.46 -10.89
C ALA A 193 -15.02 11.87 -9.85
N ARG A 194 -14.90 10.55 -9.55
CA ARG A 194 -15.79 9.84 -8.62
C ARG A 194 -15.38 9.96 -7.16
N SER A 195 -14.15 10.35 -6.89
CA SER A 195 -13.62 10.50 -5.52
C SER A 195 -14.10 11.75 -4.79
N THR A 196 -14.86 12.61 -5.44
CA THR A 196 -15.27 13.93 -4.91
C THR A 196 -16.31 13.89 -3.79
N GLY A 197 -16.97 12.73 -3.58
CA GLY A 197 -18.06 12.61 -2.62
C GLY A 197 -17.66 12.84 -1.16
N ASN A 198 -16.46 12.39 -0.76
CA ASN A 198 -15.95 12.49 0.61
C ASN A 198 -14.53 13.08 0.71
N MET A 199 -14.08 13.79 -0.32
CA MET A 199 -12.75 14.44 -0.36
C MET A 199 -11.57 13.46 -0.22
N LYS A 200 -11.72 12.19 -0.64
CA LYS A 200 -10.64 11.21 -0.55
C LYS A 200 -9.42 11.61 -1.38
N ARG A 201 -8.24 11.26 -0.89
CA ARG A 201 -7.00 11.51 -1.65
C ARG A 201 -6.89 10.55 -2.81
N THR A 202 -6.46 11.06 -3.96
CA THR A 202 -6.20 10.25 -5.15
C THR A 202 -4.72 10.25 -5.50
N TRP A 203 -4.22 9.09 -5.92
CA TRP A 203 -2.90 8.94 -6.53
C TRP A 203 -3.04 8.06 -7.77
N VAL A 204 -2.96 8.67 -8.93
CA VAL A 204 -3.26 8.04 -10.21
C VAL A 204 -2.07 8.14 -11.16
N SER A 205 -1.89 7.12 -12.01
CA SER A 205 -0.73 7.03 -12.92
C SER A 205 -0.96 7.60 -14.30
N TYR A 206 -2.20 7.80 -14.72
CA TYR A 206 -2.58 8.23 -16.08
C TYR A 206 -1.98 7.37 -17.20
N GLY A 207 -1.76 6.07 -16.95
CA GLY A 207 -1.15 5.16 -17.91
C GLY A 207 0.35 5.36 -18.10
N GLN A 208 1.00 6.17 -17.24
CA GLN A 208 2.44 6.31 -17.29
C GLN A 208 3.11 5.01 -16.88
N ALA A 209 3.99 4.50 -17.74
CA ALA A 209 4.79 3.33 -17.45
C ALA A 209 5.70 3.58 -16.24
N ARG A 210 5.82 2.58 -15.38
CA ARG A 210 6.69 2.62 -14.20
C ARG A 210 7.58 1.38 -14.19
N ASP A 211 8.88 1.57 -14.09
CA ASP A 211 9.78 0.45 -13.82
C ASP A 211 9.77 0.13 -12.32
N TRP A 212 9.03 -0.91 -11.95
CA TRP A 212 8.91 -1.35 -10.57
C TRP A 212 10.22 -1.92 -10.01
N PHE A 213 11.17 -2.31 -10.88
CA PHE A 213 12.48 -2.80 -10.47
C PHE A 213 13.50 -1.66 -10.25
N ASP A 214 13.24 -0.48 -10.79
CA ASP A 214 14.06 0.70 -10.55
C ASP A 214 13.70 1.30 -9.16
N PRO A 215 14.63 1.36 -8.20
CA PRO A 215 14.35 1.95 -6.88
C PRO A 215 13.86 3.41 -6.96
N ALA A 216 14.29 4.18 -7.96
CA ALA A 216 13.86 5.57 -8.11
C ALA A 216 12.37 5.69 -8.50
N GLN A 217 11.78 4.66 -9.11
CA GLN A 217 10.40 4.67 -9.57
C GLN A 217 9.48 3.77 -8.74
N GLY A 218 9.97 2.59 -8.32
CA GLY A 218 9.18 1.56 -7.64
C GLY A 218 9.28 1.60 -6.12
N GLU A 219 10.12 2.47 -5.53
CA GLU A 219 10.42 2.50 -4.10
C GLU A 219 10.62 3.95 -3.61
N GLY A 220 10.77 4.12 -2.30
CA GLY A 220 11.19 5.38 -1.69
C GLY A 220 10.10 6.15 -0.98
N GLU A 221 10.45 7.36 -0.53
CA GLU A 221 9.60 8.20 0.30
C GLU A 221 8.29 8.63 -0.36
N VAL A 222 8.23 8.70 -1.68
CA VAL A 222 7.01 9.10 -2.39
C VAL A 222 5.82 8.20 -2.00
N PHE A 223 6.06 6.89 -1.86
CA PHE A 223 5.03 5.93 -1.45
C PHE A 223 4.60 6.14 0.00
N LEU A 224 5.56 6.44 0.89
CA LEU A 224 5.27 6.76 2.29
C LEU A 224 4.50 8.08 2.43
N ARG A 225 4.86 9.10 1.64
CA ARG A 225 4.16 10.41 1.61
C ARG A 225 2.73 10.28 1.10
N GLN A 226 2.48 9.41 0.15
CA GLN A 226 1.12 9.14 -0.33
C GLN A 226 0.27 8.39 0.72
N ALA A 227 0.93 7.68 1.64
CA ALA A 227 0.27 6.89 2.68
C ALA A 227 0.00 7.68 3.99
N VAL A 228 0.28 8.98 4.04
CA VAL A 228 0.07 9.79 5.23
C VAL A 228 -0.57 11.14 4.91
N GLN A 229 -1.21 11.72 5.91
CA GLN A 229 -1.57 13.12 5.94
C GLN A 229 -0.69 13.87 6.95
N VAL A 230 -0.42 15.14 6.68
CA VAL A 230 0.35 15.99 7.60
C VAL A 230 -0.62 16.74 8.49
N LYS A 231 -0.50 16.53 9.80
CA LYS A 231 -1.17 17.35 10.82
C LYS A 231 -0.17 18.31 11.45
N ASN A 232 -0.50 19.60 11.49
CA ASN A 232 0.30 20.59 12.18
C ASN A 232 -0.21 20.79 13.60
N VAL A 233 0.63 20.47 14.59
CA VAL A 233 0.35 20.67 16.01
C VAL A 233 1.08 21.95 16.45
N TRP A 234 0.32 22.95 16.86
CA TRP A 234 0.84 24.24 17.32
C TRP A 234 0.91 24.22 18.84
N ILE A 235 2.13 24.39 19.36
CA ILE A 235 2.39 24.44 20.80
C ILE A 235 2.88 25.87 21.10
N PRO A 236 1.99 26.78 21.55
CA PRO A 236 2.39 28.13 21.88
C PRO A 236 3.36 28.12 23.06
N SER A 237 4.46 28.85 22.96
CA SER A 237 5.30 29.13 24.12
C SER A 237 4.60 30.19 24.97
N GLY A 238 4.42 29.89 26.24
CA GLY A 238 3.93 30.88 27.19
C GLY A 238 4.86 32.11 27.21
N VAL A 239 4.30 33.29 27.25
CA VAL A 239 5.00 34.56 27.46
C VAL A 239 5.28 34.65 28.95
#